data_9aa7166b5c4e0b452ee838486e45b4c2
#
_entry.id   9aa7166b5c4e0b452ee838486e45b4c2
#
_cell.length_a   1.000
_cell.length_b   1.000
_cell.length_c   1.000
_cell.angle_alpha   90.00
_cell.angle_beta   90.00
_cell.angle_gamma   90.00
#
_symmetry.space_group_name_H-M   'P 1'
#
loop_
_entity.id
_entity.type
_entity.pdbx_description
1 polymer ?
#
loop_
_entity_poly.entity_id
_entity_poly.type
_entity_poly.pdbx_seq_one_letter_code
_entity_poly.pdbx_strand_id
1 'polypeptide(L)'
;MSEKAILTIPDTYDQISETLSTAESILDNAVDNAKTLFHTLILSSLDEGKIASRVVVLREFNSKERYLRFHTDARAPKIKHFQKNSNASILGYDPALKIQLKLQGNVEVHLKDDVTISSWNESTTRSKKCYSVEGGSSLEINNPAEYDIKDVNIEDGYLNFAVIKFTYTSLEFLYLKSSGHRRALHSWDEELTSNWLVP
;
A
#
# COMPACT_ATOMS: atom_id res chain seq x y z
N MET A 1 10.29 -20.31 10.28
CA MET A 1 10.61 -19.20 9.36
C MET A 1 10.84 -19.84 8.00
N SER A 2 9.90 -19.75 7.07
CA SER A 2 10.12 -20.24 5.69
C SER A 2 11.11 -19.29 5.04
N GLU A 3 12.19 -19.81 4.43
CA GLU A 3 13.02 -19.03 3.54
C GLU A 3 12.12 -18.47 2.43
N LYS A 4 11.93 -17.15 2.42
CA LYS A 4 11.26 -16.50 1.29
C LYS A 4 12.14 -16.69 0.07
N ALA A 5 11.56 -17.18 -1.02
CA ALA A 5 12.26 -17.38 -2.28
C ALA A 5 12.91 -16.06 -2.72
N ILE A 6 14.15 -16.15 -3.20
CA ILE A 6 14.85 -14.99 -3.77
C ILE A 6 14.04 -14.52 -4.99
N LEU A 7 13.59 -13.27 -4.96
CA LEU A 7 12.87 -12.65 -6.07
C LEU A 7 13.79 -12.61 -7.31
N THR A 8 13.50 -13.42 -8.30
CA THR A 8 14.24 -13.45 -9.56
C THR A 8 13.41 -12.76 -10.63
N ILE A 9 13.94 -11.68 -11.19
CA ILE A 9 13.31 -10.95 -12.30
C ILE A 9 13.87 -11.51 -13.60
N PRO A 10 13.03 -12.02 -14.53
CA PRO A 10 13.49 -12.51 -15.83
C PRO A 10 13.98 -11.35 -16.72
N ASP A 11 14.85 -11.69 -17.67
CA ASP A 11 15.36 -10.70 -18.64
C ASP A 11 14.29 -10.19 -19.61
N THR A 12 13.22 -10.96 -19.82
CA THR A 12 12.09 -10.60 -20.67
C THR A 12 10.82 -11.28 -20.18
N TYR A 13 9.66 -10.76 -20.56
CA TYR A 13 8.35 -11.34 -20.32
C TYR A 13 7.68 -11.64 -21.65
N ASP A 14 7.56 -12.91 -22.01
CA ASP A 14 6.94 -13.37 -23.25
C ASP A 14 5.57 -14.02 -22.97
N GLN A 15 5.35 -14.49 -21.74
CA GLN A 15 4.05 -14.97 -21.26
C GLN A 15 3.41 -13.95 -20.34
N ILE A 16 2.18 -13.55 -20.66
CA ILE A 16 1.49 -12.50 -19.88
C ILE A 16 1.25 -12.89 -18.42
N SER A 17 1.05 -14.18 -18.16
CA SER A 17 0.89 -14.72 -16.79
C SER A 17 2.11 -14.50 -15.89
N GLU A 18 3.31 -14.45 -16.47
CA GLU A 18 4.55 -14.20 -15.73
C GLU A 18 4.59 -12.78 -15.15
N THR A 19 3.94 -11.81 -15.80
CA THR A 19 3.89 -10.43 -15.28
C THR A 19 3.04 -10.33 -14.03
N LEU A 20 1.93 -11.07 -13.94
CA LEU A 20 1.08 -11.14 -12.75
C LEU A 20 1.82 -11.84 -11.61
N SER A 21 2.36 -13.02 -11.84
CA SER A 21 3.08 -13.78 -10.81
C SER A 21 4.30 -13.03 -10.28
N THR A 22 5.01 -12.28 -11.14
CA THR A 22 6.11 -11.41 -10.71
C THR A 22 5.59 -10.25 -9.85
N ALA A 23 4.51 -9.57 -10.24
CA ALA A 23 3.93 -8.49 -9.47
C ALA A 23 3.49 -8.96 -8.07
N GLU A 24 2.84 -10.12 -7.99
CA GLU A 24 2.41 -10.73 -6.72
C GLU A 24 3.63 -11.10 -5.85
N SER A 25 4.67 -11.67 -6.44
CA SER A 25 5.91 -12.00 -5.72
C SER A 25 6.64 -10.76 -5.19
N ILE A 26 6.64 -9.66 -5.96
CA ILE A 26 7.19 -8.36 -5.53
C ILE A 26 6.43 -7.84 -4.32
N LEU A 27 5.09 -7.83 -4.37
CA LEU A 27 4.24 -7.32 -3.29
C LEU A 27 4.34 -8.20 -2.03
N ASP A 28 4.36 -9.52 -2.19
CA ASP A 28 4.52 -10.44 -1.06
C ASP A 28 5.89 -10.26 -0.37
N ASN A 29 6.97 -10.15 -1.15
CA ASN A 29 8.30 -9.86 -0.61
C ASN A 29 8.33 -8.50 0.12
N ALA A 30 7.62 -7.51 -0.40
CA ALA A 30 7.63 -6.15 0.11
C ALA A 30 6.98 -5.98 1.50
N VAL A 31 6.14 -6.91 1.93
CA VAL A 31 5.50 -6.88 3.26
C VAL A 31 6.55 -6.87 4.37
N ASP A 32 7.55 -7.75 4.30
CA ASP A 32 8.54 -7.94 5.36
C ASP A 32 9.92 -7.35 5.01
N ASN A 33 10.13 -6.96 3.76
CA ASN A 33 11.42 -6.47 3.28
C ASN A 33 11.40 -4.95 3.13
N ALA A 34 11.74 -4.24 4.21
CA ALA A 34 11.80 -2.77 4.21
C ALA A 34 12.90 -2.17 3.29
N LYS A 35 13.76 -3.00 2.66
CA LYS A 35 14.79 -2.53 1.74
C LYS A 35 14.29 -2.37 0.31
N THR A 36 13.20 -3.03 -0.07
CA THR A 36 12.59 -2.84 -1.40
C THR A 36 11.76 -1.55 -1.42
N LEU A 37 11.76 -0.85 -2.56
CA LEU A 37 10.96 0.36 -2.73
C LEU A 37 9.45 0.06 -2.76
N PHE A 38 9.04 -1.18 -3.05
CA PHE A 38 7.65 -1.61 -2.97
C PHE A 38 7.13 -1.78 -1.53
N HIS A 39 8.01 -1.75 -0.50
CA HIS A 39 7.57 -1.69 0.89
C HIS A 39 6.81 -0.39 1.20
N THR A 40 7.12 0.68 0.47
CA THR A 40 6.46 1.97 0.57
C THR A 40 5.82 2.33 -0.78
N LEU A 41 4.50 2.44 -0.81
CA LEU A 41 3.72 2.66 -2.00
C LEU A 41 3.05 4.03 -1.97
N ILE A 42 2.78 4.61 -3.13
CA ILE A 42 2.01 5.85 -3.26
C ILE A 42 0.53 5.47 -3.32
N LEU A 43 -0.24 5.91 -2.33
CA LEU A 43 -1.70 5.76 -2.28
C LEU A 43 -2.34 7.10 -2.62
N SER A 44 -3.22 7.10 -3.62
CA SER A 44 -3.96 8.28 -4.07
C SER A 44 -5.45 8.14 -3.74
N SER A 45 -6.05 9.24 -3.30
CA SER A 45 -7.48 9.39 -3.02
C SER A 45 -8.03 10.66 -3.67
N LEU A 46 -9.35 10.78 -3.76
CA LEU A 46 -10.02 11.99 -4.20
C LEU A 46 -10.43 12.84 -2.99
N ASP A 47 -10.18 14.14 -3.06
CA ASP A 47 -10.60 15.16 -2.12
C ASP A 47 -11.28 16.29 -2.88
N GLU A 48 -12.60 16.32 -2.90
CA GLU A 48 -13.41 17.34 -3.58
C GLU A 48 -12.98 17.56 -5.04
N GLY A 49 -12.74 16.46 -5.77
CA GLY A 49 -12.31 16.49 -7.17
C GLY A 49 -10.81 16.68 -7.38
N LYS A 50 -10.03 16.88 -6.31
CA LYS A 50 -8.56 16.96 -6.36
C LYS A 50 -7.95 15.61 -5.99
N ILE A 51 -6.82 15.28 -6.62
CA ILE A 51 -6.04 14.09 -6.27
C ILE A 51 -5.13 14.42 -5.08
N ALA A 52 -5.27 13.65 -4.01
CA ALA A 52 -4.40 13.70 -2.85
C ALA A 52 -3.58 12.41 -2.76
N SER A 53 -2.25 12.51 -2.88
CA SER A 53 -1.33 11.37 -2.86
C SER A 53 -0.41 11.42 -1.65
N ARG A 54 -0.03 10.25 -1.12
CA ARG A 54 0.92 10.09 0.00
C ARG A 54 1.59 8.73 -0.06
N VAL A 55 2.74 8.63 0.58
CA VAL A 55 3.41 7.36 0.78
C VAL A 55 2.77 6.63 1.96
N VAL A 56 2.56 5.32 1.80
CA VAL A 56 2.05 4.40 2.83
C VAL A 56 2.94 3.17 2.91
N VAL A 57 3.02 2.55 4.09
CA VAL A 57 3.83 1.35 4.31
C VAL A 57 2.96 0.12 4.16
N LEU A 58 3.35 -0.79 3.25
CA LEU A 58 2.66 -2.07 3.05
C LEU A 58 2.83 -2.96 4.29
N ARG A 59 1.72 -3.47 4.82
CA ARG A 59 1.68 -4.31 6.02
C ARG A 59 1.21 -5.72 5.75
N GLU A 60 0.41 -5.91 4.71
CA GLU A 60 -0.07 -7.21 4.26
C GLU A 60 -0.40 -7.15 2.78
N PHE A 61 -0.22 -8.26 2.10
CA PHE A 61 -0.66 -8.50 0.74
C PHE A 61 -1.34 -9.87 0.67
N ASN A 62 -2.50 -9.94 0.03
CA ASN A 62 -3.22 -11.17 -0.22
C ASN A 62 -3.62 -11.24 -1.70
N SER A 63 -2.96 -12.11 -2.46
CA SER A 63 -3.22 -12.27 -3.90
C SER A 63 -4.58 -12.91 -4.19
N LYS A 64 -5.04 -13.84 -3.34
CA LYS A 64 -6.33 -14.55 -3.53
C LYS A 64 -7.52 -13.63 -3.36
N GLU A 65 -7.50 -12.81 -2.31
CA GLU A 65 -8.55 -11.83 -2.02
C GLU A 65 -8.27 -10.47 -2.67
N ARG A 66 -7.12 -10.32 -3.32
CA ARG A 66 -6.68 -9.13 -4.05
C ARG A 66 -6.67 -7.87 -3.20
N TYR A 67 -6.08 -7.91 -2.00
CA TYR A 67 -5.98 -6.72 -1.18
C TYR A 67 -4.57 -6.43 -0.69
N LEU A 68 -4.35 -5.15 -0.39
CA LEU A 68 -3.21 -4.61 0.33
C LEU A 68 -3.73 -3.93 1.60
N ARG A 69 -3.00 -4.11 2.72
CA ARG A 69 -3.33 -3.50 4.01
C ARG A 69 -2.26 -2.48 4.41
N PHE A 70 -2.72 -1.35 4.91
CA PHE A 70 -1.89 -0.25 5.41
C PHE A 70 -2.39 0.21 6.77
N HIS A 71 -1.46 0.66 7.63
CA HIS A 71 -1.81 1.28 8.90
C HIS A 71 -1.74 2.81 8.77
N THR A 72 -2.63 3.52 9.43
CA THR A 72 -2.69 4.97 9.37
C THR A 72 -3.29 5.57 10.64
N ASP A 73 -3.11 6.88 10.79
CA ASP A 73 -3.79 7.65 11.83
C ASP A 73 -5.24 7.91 11.44
N ALA A 74 -6.17 7.57 12.33
CA ALA A 74 -7.61 7.76 12.16
C ALA A 74 -8.01 9.25 12.01
N ARG A 75 -7.17 10.15 12.49
CA ARG A 75 -7.35 11.61 12.41
C ARG A 75 -6.85 12.20 11.09
N ALA A 76 -6.13 11.41 10.28
CA ALA A 76 -5.57 11.89 9.02
C ALA A 76 -6.65 12.22 7.99
N PRO A 77 -6.50 13.29 7.18
CA PRO A 77 -7.50 13.73 6.19
C PRO A 77 -7.95 12.63 5.23
N LYS A 78 -7.05 11.70 4.86
CA LYS A 78 -7.36 10.59 3.94
C LYS A 78 -8.51 9.70 4.42
N ILE A 79 -8.75 9.61 5.73
CA ILE A 79 -9.88 8.84 6.29
C ILE A 79 -11.21 9.44 5.80
N LYS A 80 -11.34 10.76 5.89
CA LYS A 80 -12.53 11.48 5.39
C LYS A 80 -12.66 11.35 3.86
N HIS A 81 -11.53 11.38 3.12
CA HIS A 81 -11.56 11.18 1.66
C HIS A 81 -12.16 9.84 1.31
N PHE A 82 -11.69 8.75 1.94
CA PHE A 82 -12.17 7.39 1.67
C PHE A 82 -13.59 7.13 2.17
N GLN A 83 -14.02 7.79 3.24
CA GLN A 83 -15.41 7.73 3.69
C GLN A 83 -16.38 8.40 2.70
N LYS A 84 -15.92 9.44 1.97
CA LYS A 84 -16.70 10.11 0.92
C LYS A 84 -16.64 9.38 -0.42
N ASN A 85 -15.46 8.85 -0.77
CA ASN A 85 -15.21 8.16 -2.04
C ASN A 85 -14.13 7.09 -1.84
N SER A 86 -14.52 5.83 -1.94
CA SER A 86 -13.64 4.68 -1.72
C SER A 86 -12.65 4.43 -2.87
N ASN A 87 -12.84 5.04 -4.04
CA ASN A 87 -11.95 4.85 -5.17
C ASN A 87 -10.50 5.28 -4.84
N ALA A 88 -9.56 4.44 -5.17
CA ALA A 88 -8.14 4.68 -4.92
C ALA A 88 -7.26 4.12 -6.03
N SER A 89 -6.06 4.66 -6.11
CA SER A 89 -4.98 4.11 -6.93
C SER A 89 -3.73 3.95 -6.08
N ILE A 90 -3.01 2.86 -6.33
CA ILE A 90 -1.68 2.61 -5.76
C ILE A 90 -0.66 2.58 -6.89
N LEU A 91 0.49 3.21 -6.65
CA LEU A 91 1.61 3.23 -7.55
C LEU A 91 2.90 2.88 -6.79
N GLY A 92 3.68 1.96 -7.35
CA GLY A 92 5.04 1.66 -6.94
C GLY A 92 5.98 1.61 -8.13
N TYR A 93 7.23 2.03 -7.97
CA TYR A 93 8.28 1.91 -8.97
C TYR A 93 9.62 1.60 -8.29
N ASP A 94 10.31 0.61 -8.79
CA ASP A 94 11.67 0.30 -8.35
C ASP A 94 12.63 0.40 -9.56
N PRO A 95 13.56 1.39 -9.57
CA PRO A 95 14.49 1.58 -10.67
C PRO A 95 15.54 0.46 -10.79
N ALA A 96 15.83 -0.27 -9.70
CA ALA A 96 16.74 -1.41 -9.74
C ALA A 96 16.11 -2.59 -10.47
N LEU A 97 14.82 -2.83 -10.22
CA LEU A 97 14.03 -3.85 -10.92
C LEU A 97 13.53 -3.37 -12.29
N LYS A 98 13.49 -2.05 -12.51
CA LYS A 98 12.88 -1.38 -13.68
C LYS A 98 11.40 -1.74 -13.85
N ILE A 99 10.71 -1.97 -12.74
CA ILE A 99 9.30 -2.38 -12.72
C ILE A 99 8.46 -1.30 -12.06
N GLN A 100 7.34 -0.95 -12.71
CA GLN A 100 6.26 -0.17 -12.15
C GLN A 100 5.04 -1.06 -11.98
N LEU A 101 4.40 -0.94 -10.81
CA LEU A 101 3.09 -1.53 -10.54
C LEU A 101 2.09 -0.41 -10.29
N LYS A 102 0.97 -0.43 -11.01
CA LYS A 102 -0.16 0.46 -10.78
C LYS A 102 -1.40 -0.37 -10.51
N LEU A 103 -2.06 -0.16 -9.39
CA LEU A 103 -3.28 -0.84 -9.01
C LEU A 103 -4.42 0.17 -8.88
N GLN A 104 -5.61 -0.21 -9.32
CA GLN A 104 -6.83 0.56 -9.12
C GLN A 104 -7.86 -0.28 -8.39
N GLY A 105 -8.66 0.34 -7.55
CA GLY A 105 -9.63 -0.36 -6.72
C GLY A 105 -10.28 0.51 -5.68
N ASN A 106 -10.75 -0.13 -4.61
CA ASN A 106 -11.52 0.52 -3.56
C ASN A 106 -10.88 0.32 -2.19
N VAL A 107 -11.06 1.30 -1.33
CA VAL A 107 -10.61 1.29 0.05
C VAL A 107 -11.78 1.06 0.99
N GLU A 108 -11.59 0.14 1.93
CA GLU A 108 -12.36 0.02 3.16
C GLU A 108 -11.53 0.56 4.32
N VAL A 109 -12.15 1.40 5.16
CA VAL A 109 -11.52 1.97 6.35
C VAL A 109 -12.05 1.26 7.58
N HIS A 110 -11.15 0.65 8.34
CA HIS A 110 -11.44 -0.04 9.60
C HIS A 110 -11.07 0.86 10.77
N LEU A 111 -12.02 1.03 11.71
CA LEU A 111 -11.90 1.85 12.92
C LEU A 111 -12.52 1.10 14.10
N LYS A 112 -11.74 0.81 15.14
CA LYS A 112 -12.23 0.21 16.41
C LYS A 112 -13.03 -1.10 16.21
N ASP A 113 -12.58 -1.93 15.31
CA ASP A 113 -13.15 -3.24 14.97
C ASP A 113 -12.11 -4.36 15.13
N ASP A 114 -12.50 -5.60 14.85
CA ASP A 114 -11.63 -6.78 15.01
C ASP A 114 -10.37 -6.70 14.12
N VAL A 115 -10.47 -6.08 12.94
CA VAL A 115 -9.33 -5.88 12.03
C VAL A 115 -8.31 -4.91 12.64
N THR A 116 -8.77 -3.82 13.23
CA THR A 116 -7.90 -2.87 13.92
C THR A 116 -7.31 -3.45 15.20
N ILE A 117 -8.06 -4.24 15.96
CA ILE A 117 -7.58 -4.91 17.18
C ILE A 117 -6.45 -5.88 16.82
N SER A 118 -6.67 -6.76 15.85
CA SER A 118 -5.65 -7.73 15.40
C SER A 118 -4.39 -7.00 14.90
N SER A 119 -4.56 -6.03 13.99
CA SER A 119 -3.46 -5.26 13.43
C SER A 119 -2.68 -4.47 14.47
N TRP A 120 -3.36 -3.92 15.49
CA TRP A 120 -2.72 -3.25 16.61
C TRP A 120 -1.87 -4.22 17.42
N ASN A 121 -2.41 -5.38 17.76
CA ASN A 121 -1.71 -6.38 18.56
C ASN A 121 -0.44 -6.90 17.86
N GLU A 122 -0.49 -7.08 16.54
CA GLU A 122 0.64 -7.49 15.70
C GLU A 122 1.69 -6.39 15.52
N SER A 123 1.32 -5.13 15.76
CA SER A 123 2.21 -3.99 15.54
C SER A 123 3.31 -3.90 16.58
N THR A 124 4.53 -3.50 16.14
CA THR A 124 5.65 -3.27 17.05
C THR A 124 5.39 -2.06 17.95
N THR A 125 5.99 -2.05 19.14
CA THR A 125 5.99 -0.90 20.07
C THR A 125 6.39 0.40 19.38
N ARG A 126 7.41 0.36 18.50
CA ARG A 126 7.85 1.52 17.73
C ARG A 126 6.75 2.06 16.81
N SER A 127 6.02 1.19 16.12
CA SER A 127 4.91 1.60 15.25
C SER A 127 3.75 2.19 16.05
N LYS A 128 3.41 1.58 17.20
CA LYS A 128 2.33 2.03 18.07
C LYS A 128 2.55 3.46 18.59
N LYS A 129 3.79 3.80 18.95
CA LYS A 129 4.14 5.15 19.44
C LYS A 129 3.75 6.28 18.49
N CYS A 130 3.77 6.04 17.18
CA CYS A 130 3.40 7.04 16.18
C CYS A 130 1.94 7.52 16.29
N TYR A 131 1.07 6.70 16.88
CA TYR A 131 -0.36 7.01 17.07
C TYR A 131 -0.68 7.64 18.43
N SER A 132 0.28 7.62 19.36
CA SER A 132 0.10 8.13 20.73
C SER A 132 0.48 9.60 20.86
N VAL A 133 0.94 10.25 19.79
CA VAL A 133 1.29 11.67 19.76
C VAL A 133 0.02 12.51 19.75
N GLU A 134 0.00 13.65 20.45
CA GLU A 134 -1.07 14.63 20.36
C GLU A 134 -1.16 15.20 18.94
N GLY A 135 -2.37 15.53 18.51
CA GLY A 135 -2.62 16.03 17.16
C GLY A 135 -2.61 14.94 16.08
N GLY A 136 -3.42 15.14 15.05
CA GLY A 136 -3.51 14.24 13.90
C GLY A 136 -2.51 14.59 12.81
N SER A 137 -2.20 13.61 11.96
CA SER A 137 -1.38 13.84 10.76
C SER A 137 -1.94 14.98 9.90
N SER A 138 -1.07 15.90 9.45
CA SER A 138 -1.41 17.12 8.67
C SER A 138 -2.09 18.26 9.45
N LEU A 139 -2.07 18.23 10.77
CA LEU A 139 -2.46 19.37 11.59
C LEU A 139 -1.42 20.50 11.44
N GLU A 140 -1.88 21.73 11.27
CA GLU A 140 -0.99 22.91 11.34
C GLU A 140 -0.54 23.14 12.78
N ILE A 141 0.75 23.32 12.99
CA ILE A 141 1.39 23.51 14.30
C ILE A 141 2.38 24.66 14.25
N ASN A 142 2.58 25.34 15.39
CA ASN A 142 3.55 26.44 15.48
C ASN A 142 4.97 25.95 15.79
N ASN A 143 5.09 24.91 16.61
CA ASN A 143 6.39 24.38 17.03
C ASN A 143 6.44 22.86 16.86
N PRO A 144 7.22 22.33 15.90
CA PRO A 144 7.30 20.89 15.63
C PRO A 144 7.85 20.08 16.83
N ALA A 145 8.68 20.66 17.69
CA ALA A 145 9.25 19.97 18.85
C ALA A 145 8.21 19.57 19.92
N GLU A 146 7.03 20.19 19.92
CA GLU A 146 5.89 19.82 20.80
C GLU A 146 5.31 18.44 20.43
N TYR A 147 5.56 17.98 19.18
CA TYR A 147 5.06 16.73 18.60
C TYR A 147 6.10 15.64 18.49
N ASP A 148 7.28 15.85 19.09
CA ASP A 148 8.30 14.78 19.17
C ASP A 148 7.77 13.62 20.02
N ILE A 149 8.05 12.39 19.54
CA ILE A 149 7.70 11.17 20.28
C ILE A 149 8.61 11.03 21.50
N LYS A 150 8.13 11.45 22.65
CA LYS A 150 8.78 11.32 23.94
C LYS A 150 8.09 10.23 24.77
N ASP A 151 7.91 10.43 26.05
CA ASP A 151 7.31 9.47 26.97
C ASP A 151 5.77 9.41 26.77
N VAL A 152 5.33 8.73 25.71
CA VAL A 152 3.90 8.57 25.37
C VAL A 152 3.37 7.24 25.90
N ASN A 153 2.14 7.25 26.39
CA ASN A 153 1.42 6.03 26.70
C ASN A 153 0.97 5.35 25.39
N ILE A 154 1.51 4.16 25.13
CA ILE A 154 1.26 3.44 23.89
C ILE A 154 -0.21 3.03 23.74
N GLU A 155 -0.86 2.67 24.83
CA GLU A 155 -2.26 2.20 24.81
C GLU A 155 -3.23 3.29 24.33
N ASP A 156 -2.96 4.54 24.62
CA ASP A 156 -3.78 5.66 24.14
C ASP A 156 -3.73 5.81 22.61
N GLY A 157 -2.65 5.32 21.98
CA GLY A 157 -2.49 5.34 20.54
C GLY A 157 -3.50 4.50 19.77
N TYR A 158 -4.07 3.47 20.38
CA TYR A 158 -5.09 2.63 19.72
C TYR A 158 -6.34 3.46 19.32
N LEU A 159 -6.71 4.48 20.08
CA LEU A 159 -7.85 5.35 19.77
C LEU A 159 -7.66 6.11 18.45
N ASN A 160 -6.41 6.34 18.07
CA ASN A 160 -6.02 7.04 16.85
C ASN A 160 -5.58 6.08 15.72
N PHE A 161 -5.63 4.78 15.96
CA PHE A 161 -5.20 3.79 14.97
C PHE A 161 -6.33 3.44 14.00
N ALA A 162 -5.99 3.34 12.73
CA ALA A 162 -6.88 2.90 11.67
C ALA A 162 -6.15 1.95 10.72
N VAL A 163 -6.92 1.08 10.09
CA VAL A 163 -6.45 0.20 9.02
C VAL A 163 -7.16 0.56 7.72
N ILE A 164 -6.40 0.64 6.65
CA ILE A 164 -6.89 0.78 5.29
C ILE A 164 -6.69 -0.56 4.60
N LYS A 165 -7.78 -1.20 4.16
CA LYS A 165 -7.78 -2.37 3.28
C LYS A 165 -8.13 -1.88 1.88
N PHE A 166 -7.17 -1.97 0.96
CA PHE A 166 -7.35 -1.62 -0.45
C PHE A 166 -7.53 -2.88 -1.25
N THR A 167 -8.72 -3.09 -1.81
CA THR A 167 -9.02 -4.21 -2.70
C THR A 167 -8.91 -3.75 -4.15
N TYR A 168 -8.02 -4.37 -4.93
CA TYR A 168 -7.81 -3.96 -6.31
C TYR A 168 -8.68 -4.76 -7.29
N THR A 169 -9.18 -4.05 -8.30
CA THR A 169 -9.91 -4.59 -9.44
C THR A 169 -9.06 -4.63 -10.70
N SER A 170 -7.93 -3.91 -10.72
CA SER A 170 -6.94 -4.02 -11.78
C SER A 170 -5.52 -3.84 -11.28
N LEU A 171 -4.58 -4.51 -11.95
CA LEU A 171 -3.15 -4.42 -11.76
C LEU A 171 -2.48 -4.23 -13.13
N GLU A 172 -1.77 -3.13 -13.29
CA GLU A 172 -0.95 -2.84 -14.46
C GLU A 172 0.51 -3.03 -14.09
N PHE A 173 1.18 -3.86 -14.87
CA PHE A 173 2.61 -4.16 -14.78
C PHE A 173 3.33 -3.49 -15.94
N LEU A 174 4.39 -2.73 -15.65
CA LEU A 174 5.26 -2.17 -16.69
C LEU A 174 6.72 -2.50 -16.36
N TYR A 175 7.38 -3.20 -17.28
CA TYR A 175 8.82 -3.47 -17.23
C TYR A 175 9.55 -2.63 -18.27
N LEU A 176 10.51 -1.83 -17.80
CA LEU A 176 11.29 -0.91 -18.63
C LEU A 176 12.59 -1.58 -19.08
N LYS A 177 12.69 -1.91 -20.36
CA LYS A 177 13.87 -2.52 -20.97
C LYS A 177 14.24 -1.80 -22.27
N SER A 178 15.52 -1.51 -22.47
CA SER A 178 16.02 -0.81 -23.65
C SER A 178 15.78 -1.55 -24.97
N SER A 179 15.70 -2.90 -24.93
CA SER A 179 15.40 -3.74 -26.09
C SER A 179 13.91 -3.90 -26.39
N GLY A 180 13.03 -3.28 -25.60
CA GLY A 180 11.58 -3.34 -25.73
C GLY A 180 10.89 -3.51 -24.38
N HIS A 181 10.08 -2.51 -24.01
CA HIS A 181 9.28 -2.56 -22.77
C HIS A 181 8.22 -3.65 -22.84
N ARG A 182 7.71 -4.07 -21.70
CA ARG A 182 6.55 -4.96 -21.57
C ARG A 182 5.54 -4.33 -20.65
N ARG A 183 4.31 -4.18 -21.12
CA ARG A 183 3.20 -3.63 -20.34
C ARG A 183 2.00 -4.53 -20.42
N ALA A 184 1.51 -4.98 -19.27
CA ALA A 184 0.36 -5.85 -19.15
C ALA A 184 -0.67 -5.24 -18.20
N LEU A 185 -1.95 -5.43 -18.51
CA LEU A 185 -3.08 -5.11 -17.65
C LEU A 185 -3.80 -6.39 -17.27
N HIS A 186 -3.96 -6.60 -15.99
CA HIS A 186 -4.77 -7.66 -15.39
C HIS A 186 -5.99 -7.01 -14.74
N SER A 187 -7.18 -7.46 -15.08
CA SER A 187 -8.45 -6.91 -14.56
C SER A 187 -9.34 -8.04 -14.06
N TRP A 188 -10.05 -7.77 -12.99
CA TRP A 188 -10.98 -8.69 -12.32
C TRP A 188 -12.35 -8.03 -12.25
N ASP A 189 -13.14 -8.20 -13.29
CA ASP A 189 -14.58 -7.86 -13.29
C ASP A 189 -15.37 -9.09 -12.80
N GLU A 190 -15.77 -9.98 -13.67
CA GLU A 190 -16.36 -11.29 -13.32
C GLU A 190 -15.27 -12.37 -13.23
N GLU A 191 -14.35 -12.38 -14.20
CA GLU A 191 -13.21 -13.28 -14.29
C GLU A 191 -11.92 -12.49 -14.53
N LEU A 192 -10.76 -13.13 -14.29
CA LEU A 192 -9.47 -12.55 -14.63
C LEU A 192 -9.31 -12.43 -16.15
N THR A 193 -9.12 -11.21 -16.62
CA THR A 193 -8.69 -10.91 -17.99
C THR A 193 -7.29 -10.31 -17.98
N SER A 194 -6.48 -10.65 -18.98
CA SER A 194 -5.10 -10.19 -19.08
C SER A 194 -4.80 -9.77 -20.50
N ASN A 195 -4.33 -8.54 -20.69
CA ASN A 195 -4.07 -7.96 -21.99
C ASN A 195 -2.70 -7.28 -22.03
N TRP A 196 -1.96 -7.50 -23.12
CA TRP A 196 -0.80 -6.69 -23.42
C TRP A 196 -1.21 -5.28 -23.83
N LEU A 197 -0.49 -4.30 -23.33
CA LEU A 197 -0.67 -2.89 -23.71
C LEU A 197 0.58 -2.38 -24.45
N VAL A 198 0.40 -1.35 -25.27
CA VAL A 198 1.52 -0.58 -25.78
C VAL A 198 2.16 0.17 -24.61
N PRO A 199 3.47 0.06 -24.41
CA PRO A 199 4.19 0.70 -23.30
C PRO A 199 4.17 2.22 -23.35
#